data_dd357efcabf7dbf45893b01fc85ee0a5
#
_entry.id   dd357efcabf7dbf45893b01fc85ee0a5
#
_cell.length_a   1.000
_cell.length_b   1.000
_cell.length_c   1.000
_cell.angle_alpha   90.00
_cell.angle_beta   90.00
_cell.angle_gamma   90.00
#
_symmetry.space_group_name_H-M   'P 1'
#
loop_
_entity.id
_entity.type
_entity.pdbx_description
1 polymer ?
#
loop_
_entity_poly.entity_id
_entity_poly.type
_entity_poly.pdbx_seq_one_letter_code
_entity_poly.pdbx_strand_id
1 'polypeptide(L)'
;LEEYAASGAGDRARQEALCRLEPAAPWTILAITFTNKAAGELKERLERMLGPAANDIWASTFHSACVRILRRDIEKLGFASSFTIYDSDDSLRVIKESMKHLNIDDKQFPPRSVLGYISRAKDAMKLAEEYLADCERAGDFRLTKIAKVYVEYQRRLWEASALDFHDIILH
;
A
#
# COMPACT_ATOMS: atom_id res chain seq x y z
N LEU A 1 -9.20 -24.29 21.61
CA LEU A 1 -8.24 -24.62 20.53
C LEU A 1 -7.59 -25.97 20.75
N GLU A 2 -7.14 -26.31 21.97
CA GLU A 2 -6.57 -27.62 22.32
C GLU A 2 -7.59 -28.75 22.14
N GLU A 3 -8.84 -28.53 22.58
CA GLU A 3 -9.92 -29.49 22.40
C GLU A 3 -10.33 -29.66 20.92
N TYR A 4 -10.25 -28.56 20.11
CA TYR A 4 -10.45 -28.61 18.67
C TYR A 4 -9.35 -29.42 17.98
N ALA A 5 -8.09 -29.24 18.37
CA ALA A 5 -6.96 -29.98 17.84
C ALA A 5 -7.00 -31.46 18.21
N ALA A 6 -7.52 -31.78 19.40
CA ALA A 6 -7.65 -33.16 19.90
C ALA A 6 -8.87 -33.93 19.34
N SER A 7 -9.89 -33.22 18.80
CA SER A 7 -11.16 -33.85 18.39
C SER A 7 -11.09 -34.70 17.13
N GLY A 8 -9.96 -34.72 16.41
CA GLY A 8 -9.82 -35.44 15.15
C GLY A 8 -10.79 -35.00 14.05
N ALA A 9 -10.52 -35.35 12.80
CA ALA A 9 -11.32 -34.91 11.64
C ALA A 9 -12.76 -35.48 11.55
N GLY A 10 -13.23 -36.20 12.56
CA GLY A 10 -14.46 -36.99 12.50
C GLY A 10 -15.74 -36.33 13.01
N ASP A 11 -15.67 -35.29 13.84
CA ASP A 11 -16.87 -34.66 14.43
C ASP A 11 -16.99 -33.18 14.01
N ARG A 12 -17.50 -32.97 12.79
CA ARG A 12 -17.72 -31.66 12.22
C ARG A 12 -18.68 -30.79 13.05
N ALA A 13 -19.73 -31.41 13.61
CA ALA A 13 -20.73 -30.69 14.43
C ALA A 13 -20.09 -30.17 15.71
N ARG A 14 -19.24 -30.95 16.36
CA ARG A 14 -18.49 -30.50 17.55
C ARG A 14 -17.47 -29.43 17.22
N GLN A 15 -16.76 -29.56 16.09
CA GLN A 15 -15.83 -28.54 15.62
C GLN A 15 -16.53 -27.21 15.33
N GLU A 16 -17.69 -27.24 14.65
CA GLU A 16 -18.51 -26.06 14.40
C GLU A 16 -19.03 -25.43 15.70
N ALA A 17 -19.42 -26.23 16.68
CA ALA A 17 -19.85 -25.76 17.99
C ALA A 17 -18.69 -25.06 18.74
N LEU A 18 -17.50 -25.64 18.72
CA LEU A 18 -16.31 -25.05 19.35
C LEU A 18 -15.89 -23.73 18.66
N CYS A 19 -15.99 -23.63 17.33
CA CYS A 19 -15.72 -22.40 16.60
C CYS A 19 -16.73 -21.27 16.88
N ARG A 20 -17.91 -21.59 17.44
CA ARG A 20 -18.94 -20.61 17.84
C ARG A 20 -18.77 -20.11 19.28
N LEU A 21 -17.85 -20.67 20.04
CA LEU A 21 -17.52 -20.16 21.38
C LEU A 21 -16.73 -18.86 21.24
N GLU A 22 -17.28 -17.79 21.81
CA GLU A 22 -16.65 -16.45 21.78
C GLU A 22 -16.21 -16.00 20.36
N PRO A 23 -17.12 -15.92 19.38
CA PRO A 23 -16.77 -15.55 18.03
C PRO A 23 -16.26 -14.12 17.98
N ALA A 24 -15.26 -13.86 17.14
CA ALA A 24 -14.83 -12.49 16.87
C ALA A 24 -15.98 -11.68 16.28
N ALA A 25 -16.19 -10.47 16.77
CA ALA A 25 -17.21 -9.59 16.22
C ALA A 25 -16.85 -9.20 14.77
N PRO A 26 -17.81 -9.22 13.82
CA PRO A 26 -17.54 -9.00 12.40
C PRO A 26 -16.72 -7.73 12.12
N TRP A 27 -17.00 -6.64 12.81
CA TRP A 27 -16.27 -5.35 12.65
C TRP A 27 -14.81 -5.38 13.15
N THR A 28 -14.38 -6.44 13.84
CA THR A 28 -12.98 -6.63 14.26
C THR A 28 -12.19 -7.45 13.25
N ILE A 29 -12.82 -7.92 12.16
CA ILE A 29 -12.21 -8.79 11.16
C ILE A 29 -11.78 -7.96 9.96
N LEU A 30 -10.50 -8.04 9.61
CA LEU A 30 -9.93 -7.52 8.38
C LEU A 30 -9.56 -8.70 7.47
N ALA A 31 -10.20 -8.80 6.29
CA ALA A 31 -9.95 -9.82 5.30
C ALA A 31 -9.38 -9.18 4.02
N ILE A 32 -8.12 -9.46 3.69
CA ILE A 32 -7.37 -8.78 2.63
C ILE A 32 -7.05 -9.75 1.50
N THR A 33 -7.14 -9.24 0.27
CA THR A 33 -6.72 -9.93 -0.94
C THR A 33 -5.98 -8.98 -1.89
N PHE A 34 -5.35 -9.51 -2.94
CA PHE A 34 -4.55 -8.70 -3.87
C PHE A 34 -5.36 -8.10 -5.02
N THR A 35 -6.44 -8.74 -5.48
CA THR A 35 -7.18 -8.29 -6.66
C THR A 35 -8.62 -7.92 -6.33
N ASN A 36 -9.19 -6.97 -7.08
CA ASN A 36 -10.59 -6.58 -6.94
C ASN A 36 -11.54 -7.77 -7.20
N LYS A 37 -11.19 -8.66 -8.14
CA LYS A 37 -11.96 -9.87 -8.40
C LYS A 37 -12.00 -10.78 -7.17
N ALA A 38 -10.86 -11.09 -6.58
CA ALA A 38 -10.78 -11.91 -5.38
C ALA A 38 -11.48 -11.24 -4.18
N ALA A 39 -11.41 -9.90 -4.06
CA ALA A 39 -12.14 -9.17 -3.03
C ALA A 39 -13.66 -9.29 -3.21
N GLY A 40 -14.15 -9.23 -4.45
CA GLY A 40 -15.55 -9.47 -4.77
C GLY A 40 -16.00 -10.89 -4.41
N GLU A 41 -15.27 -11.90 -4.88
CA GLU A 41 -15.55 -13.31 -4.58
C GLU A 41 -15.52 -13.59 -3.06
N LEU A 42 -14.59 -12.96 -2.33
CA LEU A 42 -14.50 -13.08 -0.88
C LEU A 42 -15.75 -12.50 -0.20
N LYS A 43 -16.19 -11.29 -0.60
CA LYS A 43 -17.41 -10.68 -0.07
C LYS A 43 -18.65 -11.53 -0.31
N GLU A 44 -18.86 -11.98 -1.54
CA GLU A 44 -19.97 -12.87 -1.88
C GLU A 44 -19.97 -14.16 -1.06
N ARG A 45 -18.79 -14.72 -0.81
CA ARG A 45 -18.65 -15.92 0.02
C ARG A 45 -19.00 -15.64 1.49
N LEU A 46 -18.53 -14.51 2.03
CA LEU A 46 -18.87 -14.08 3.38
C LEU A 46 -20.37 -13.83 3.54
N GLU A 47 -21.00 -13.14 2.58
CA GLU A 47 -22.45 -12.91 2.58
C GLU A 47 -23.25 -14.22 2.56
N ARG A 48 -22.85 -15.19 1.76
CA ARG A 48 -23.50 -16.52 1.74
C ARG A 48 -23.35 -17.29 3.05
N MET A 49 -22.24 -17.09 3.77
CA MET A 49 -21.95 -17.80 5.03
C MET A 49 -22.57 -17.13 6.24
N LEU A 50 -22.58 -15.81 6.30
CA LEU A 50 -22.88 -15.03 7.51
C LEU A 50 -24.11 -14.12 7.34
N GLY A 51 -24.68 -14.06 6.12
CA GLY A 51 -25.77 -13.15 5.82
C GLY A 51 -25.39 -11.68 6.04
N PRO A 52 -26.31 -10.85 6.58
CA PRO A 52 -26.09 -9.40 6.75
C PRO A 52 -24.87 -9.05 7.62
N ALA A 53 -24.47 -9.91 8.55
CA ALA A 53 -23.28 -9.69 9.40
C ALA A 53 -21.97 -9.60 8.59
N ALA A 54 -21.94 -10.14 7.37
CA ALA A 54 -20.79 -10.04 6.49
C ALA A 54 -20.46 -8.59 6.10
N ASN A 55 -21.42 -7.68 6.09
CA ASN A 55 -21.24 -6.27 5.74
C ASN A 55 -20.37 -5.52 6.75
N ASP A 56 -20.30 -6.00 7.98
CA ASP A 56 -19.48 -5.42 9.04
C ASP A 56 -18.02 -5.89 8.96
N ILE A 57 -17.73 -6.95 8.18
CA ILE A 57 -16.37 -7.43 7.94
C ILE A 57 -15.67 -6.49 6.95
N TRP A 58 -14.48 -6.03 7.31
CA TRP A 58 -13.69 -5.22 6.41
C TRP A 58 -12.96 -6.10 5.38
N ALA A 59 -13.68 -6.49 4.32
CA ALA A 59 -13.15 -7.28 3.22
C ALA A 59 -12.79 -6.38 2.03
N SER A 60 -11.52 -6.34 1.61
CA SER A 60 -11.05 -5.46 0.53
C SER A 60 -9.73 -5.93 -0.06
N THR A 61 -9.25 -5.21 -1.09
CA THR A 61 -7.86 -5.35 -1.51
C THR A 61 -6.93 -4.67 -0.52
N PHE A 62 -5.65 -5.07 -0.52
CA PHE A 62 -4.62 -4.49 0.33
C PHE A 62 -4.55 -2.96 0.17
N HIS A 63 -4.42 -2.46 -1.07
CA HIS A 63 -4.40 -1.03 -1.35
C HIS A 63 -5.66 -0.31 -0.88
N SER A 64 -6.84 -0.88 -1.09
CA SER A 64 -8.09 -0.27 -0.63
C SER A 64 -8.15 -0.16 0.90
N ALA A 65 -7.61 -1.15 1.61
CA ALA A 65 -7.49 -1.11 3.06
C ALA A 65 -6.55 0.01 3.50
N CYS A 66 -5.37 0.12 2.89
CA CYS A 66 -4.40 1.18 3.17
C CYS A 66 -4.99 2.58 2.87
N VAL A 67 -5.63 2.77 1.72
CA VAL A 67 -6.29 4.05 1.40
C VAL A 67 -7.32 4.43 2.47
N ARG A 68 -8.11 3.48 2.96
CA ARG A 68 -9.10 3.76 4.03
C ARG A 68 -8.43 4.17 5.33
N ILE A 69 -7.30 3.56 5.69
CA ILE A 69 -6.50 3.93 6.87
C ILE A 69 -5.94 5.34 6.67
N LEU A 70 -5.30 5.60 5.52
CA LEU A 70 -4.72 6.89 5.20
C LEU A 70 -5.76 8.02 5.19
N ARG A 71 -6.95 7.81 4.62
CA ARG A 71 -8.04 8.82 4.67
C ARG A 71 -8.41 9.25 6.09
N ARG A 72 -8.22 8.38 7.07
CA ARG A 72 -8.51 8.68 8.48
C ARG A 72 -7.33 9.36 9.19
N ASP A 73 -6.10 8.94 8.90
CA ASP A 73 -4.96 9.26 9.76
C ASP A 73 -3.86 10.07 9.06
N ILE A 74 -3.91 10.29 7.74
CA ILE A 74 -2.81 10.88 6.95
C ILE A 74 -2.47 12.32 7.33
N GLU A 75 -3.40 13.04 7.95
CA GLU A 75 -3.14 14.39 8.46
C GLU A 75 -2.00 14.42 9.50
N LYS A 76 -1.76 13.30 10.19
CA LYS A 76 -0.62 13.13 11.10
C LYS A 76 0.73 13.16 10.38
N LEU A 77 0.73 12.89 9.06
CA LEU A 77 1.90 12.97 8.19
C LEU A 77 1.99 14.30 7.42
N GLY A 78 1.07 15.23 7.69
CA GLY A 78 1.06 16.56 7.07
C GLY A 78 0.38 16.64 5.70
N PHE A 79 -0.29 15.59 5.25
CA PHE A 79 -1.11 15.61 4.04
C PHE A 79 -2.56 16.00 4.36
N ALA A 80 -3.28 16.52 3.37
CA ALA A 80 -4.73 16.70 3.52
C ALA A 80 -5.44 15.33 3.45
N SER A 81 -6.50 15.12 4.24
CA SER A 81 -7.32 13.90 4.18
C SER A 81 -7.99 13.69 2.81
N SER A 82 -8.14 14.77 2.04
CA SER A 82 -8.63 14.79 0.66
C SER A 82 -7.53 14.54 -0.39
N PHE A 83 -6.41 13.91 -0.02
CA PHE A 83 -5.30 13.67 -0.95
C PHE A 83 -5.73 13.01 -2.26
N THR A 84 -5.01 13.30 -3.33
CA THR A 84 -5.21 12.69 -4.66
C THR A 84 -4.27 11.49 -4.83
N ILE A 85 -4.75 10.44 -5.51
CA ILE A 85 -3.91 9.31 -5.89
C ILE A 85 -3.52 9.50 -7.36
N TYR A 86 -2.21 9.65 -7.61
CA TYR A 86 -1.67 9.80 -8.94
C TYR A 86 -1.49 8.45 -9.62
N ASP A 87 -1.89 8.39 -10.87
CA ASP A 87 -1.61 7.24 -11.73
C ASP A 87 -0.17 7.25 -12.28
N SER A 88 0.15 6.27 -13.14
CA SER A 88 1.49 6.15 -13.71
C SER A 88 1.86 7.32 -14.63
N ASP A 89 0.90 7.92 -15.32
CA ASP A 89 1.14 9.04 -16.24
C ASP A 89 1.31 10.34 -15.46
N ASP A 90 0.51 10.56 -14.40
CA ASP A 90 0.67 11.66 -13.46
C ASP A 90 2.04 11.60 -12.79
N SER A 91 2.39 10.43 -12.25
CA SER A 91 3.69 10.18 -11.61
C SER A 91 4.85 10.45 -12.56
N LEU A 92 4.75 9.99 -13.82
CA LEU A 92 5.78 10.23 -14.83
C LEU A 92 5.92 11.72 -15.18
N ARG A 93 4.83 12.48 -15.17
CA ARG A 93 4.86 13.92 -15.39
C ARG A 93 5.63 14.62 -14.28
N VAL A 94 5.33 14.30 -13.02
CA VAL A 94 6.03 14.87 -11.86
C VAL A 94 7.52 14.51 -11.88
N ILE A 95 7.87 13.28 -12.26
CA ILE A 95 9.28 12.87 -12.42
C ILE A 95 10.00 13.73 -13.45
N LYS A 96 9.40 13.97 -14.63
CA LYS A 96 10.00 14.84 -15.66
C LYS A 96 10.22 16.27 -15.15
N GLU A 97 9.25 16.81 -14.42
CA GLU A 97 9.38 18.14 -13.83
C GLU A 97 10.46 18.20 -12.75
N SER A 98 10.56 17.17 -11.91
CA SER A 98 11.62 17.02 -10.90
C SER A 98 13.01 16.94 -11.53
N MET A 99 13.15 16.13 -12.59
CA MET A 99 14.42 16.04 -13.35
C MET A 99 14.80 17.37 -13.99
N LYS A 100 13.84 18.07 -14.59
CA LYS A 100 14.07 19.41 -15.18
C LYS A 100 14.52 20.41 -14.12
N HIS A 101 13.88 20.41 -12.94
CA HIS A 101 14.26 21.28 -11.82
C HIS A 101 15.70 21.04 -11.36
N LEU A 102 16.12 19.77 -11.34
CA LEU A 102 17.47 19.37 -10.93
C LEU A 102 18.50 19.42 -12.07
N ASN A 103 18.15 19.89 -13.26
CA ASN A 103 18.98 19.89 -14.46
C ASN A 103 19.56 18.50 -14.80
N ILE A 104 18.73 17.44 -14.66
CA ILE A 104 19.09 16.07 -15.01
C ILE A 104 18.59 15.77 -16.43
N ASP A 105 19.52 15.38 -17.32
CA ASP A 105 19.24 15.09 -18.71
C ASP A 105 18.41 13.79 -18.86
N ASP A 106 17.25 13.90 -19.52
CA ASP A 106 16.34 12.80 -19.77
C ASP A 106 16.86 11.74 -20.75
N LYS A 107 17.84 12.10 -21.61
CA LYS A 107 18.51 11.15 -22.49
C LYS A 107 19.45 10.24 -21.70
N GLN A 108 20.15 10.79 -20.72
CA GLN A 108 21.05 10.04 -19.84
C GLN A 108 20.29 9.25 -18.77
N PHE A 109 19.18 9.79 -18.29
CA PHE A 109 18.29 9.20 -17.27
C PHE A 109 16.86 9.15 -17.78
N PRO A 110 16.46 8.10 -18.55
CA PRO A 110 15.09 8.02 -19.05
C PRO A 110 14.06 8.08 -17.92
N PRO A 111 13.09 9.00 -17.97
CA PRO A 111 12.16 9.25 -16.85
C PRO A 111 11.41 8.00 -16.36
N ARG A 112 11.03 7.10 -17.28
CA ARG A 112 10.40 5.82 -16.91
C ARG A 112 11.35 4.91 -16.11
N SER A 113 12.63 4.92 -16.44
CA SER A 113 13.64 4.17 -15.69
C SER A 113 13.83 4.76 -14.30
N VAL A 114 13.89 6.09 -14.18
CA VAL A 114 13.98 6.81 -12.90
C VAL A 114 12.78 6.47 -12.02
N LEU A 115 11.55 6.55 -12.55
CA LEU A 115 10.34 6.15 -11.84
C LEU A 115 10.43 4.68 -11.37
N GLY A 116 10.94 3.78 -12.22
CA GLY A 116 11.12 2.37 -11.85
C GLY A 116 12.13 2.14 -10.71
N TYR A 117 13.17 2.97 -10.59
CA TYR A 117 14.09 2.93 -9.44
C TYR A 117 13.41 3.41 -8.18
N ILE A 118 12.64 4.50 -8.26
CA ILE A 118 11.88 5.06 -7.13
C ILE A 118 10.83 4.06 -6.65
N SER A 119 10.06 3.45 -7.56
CA SER A 119 9.08 2.42 -7.22
C SER A 119 9.71 1.26 -6.44
N ARG A 120 10.86 0.76 -6.92
CA ARG A 120 11.59 -0.31 -6.21
C ARG A 120 12.10 0.12 -4.83
N ALA A 121 12.52 1.37 -4.67
CA ALA A 121 12.92 1.89 -3.36
C ALA A 121 11.71 1.92 -2.40
N LYS A 122 10.55 2.38 -2.88
CA LYS A 122 9.29 2.36 -2.12
C LYS A 122 8.84 0.94 -1.78
N ASP A 123 8.91 0.01 -2.72
CA ASP A 123 8.60 -1.42 -2.48
C ASP A 123 9.53 -2.04 -1.42
N ALA A 124 10.77 -1.56 -1.31
CA ALA A 124 11.70 -1.94 -0.26
C ALA A 124 11.53 -1.12 1.03
N MET A 125 10.43 -0.38 1.17
CA MET A 125 10.11 0.47 2.34
C MET A 125 11.20 1.50 2.66
N LYS A 126 11.87 2.03 1.60
CA LYS A 126 12.90 3.07 1.73
C LYS A 126 12.31 4.44 1.47
N LEU A 127 12.34 5.32 2.46
CA LEU A 127 11.99 6.73 2.29
C LEU A 127 13.04 7.45 1.40
N ALA A 128 12.68 8.57 0.81
CA ALA A 128 13.51 9.25 -0.16
C ALA A 128 14.87 9.70 0.42
N GLU A 129 14.88 10.23 1.64
CA GLU A 129 16.07 10.68 2.35
C GLU A 129 16.97 9.51 2.75
N GLU A 130 16.38 8.40 3.19
CA GLU A 130 17.13 7.18 3.54
C GLU A 130 17.79 6.58 2.30
N TYR A 131 17.05 6.52 1.19
CA TYR A 131 17.58 6.02 -0.09
C TYR A 131 18.70 6.91 -0.60
N LEU A 132 18.59 8.24 -0.47
CA LEU A 132 19.66 9.17 -0.83
C LEU A 132 20.90 8.94 0.02
N ALA A 133 20.76 8.83 1.34
CA ALA A 133 21.88 8.60 2.25
C ALA A 133 22.58 7.26 1.97
N ASP A 134 21.82 6.21 1.65
CA ASP A 134 22.38 4.91 1.27
C ASP A 134 23.19 4.99 -0.05
N CYS A 135 22.68 5.70 -1.04
CA CYS A 135 23.37 5.87 -2.33
C CYS A 135 24.65 6.71 -2.19
N GLU A 136 24.62 7.76 -1.39
CA GLU A 136 25.79 8.59 -1.12
C GLU A 136 26.88 7.81 -0.37
N ARG A 137 26.49 7.01 0.61
CA ARG A 137 27.41 6.15 1.38
C ARG A 137 28.06 5.08 0.49
N ALA A 138 27.31 4.56 -0.48
CA ALA A 138 27.81 3.59 -1.47
C ALA A 138 28.72 4.21 -2.52
N GLY A 139 28.74 5.55 -2.65
CA GLY A 139 29.54 6.27 -3.65
C GLY A 139 29.04 6.08 -5.09
N ASP A 140 27.79 5.66 -5.28
CA ASP A 140 27.18 5.50 -6.61
C ASP A 140 26.62 6.82 -7.12
N PHE A 141 27.38 7.53 -7.91
CA PHE A 141 26.98 8.83 -8.49
C PHE A 141 25.70 8.75 -9.33
N ARG A 142 25.47 7.63 -10.02
CA ARG A 142 24.26 7.46 -10.85
C ARG A 142 23.03 7.30 -9.98
N LEU A 143 23.08 6.41 -8.99
CA LEU A 143 21.98 6.19 -8.07
C LEU A 143 21.76 7.41 -7.18
N THR A 144 22.80 8.13 -6.78
CA THR A 144 22.67 9.39 -6.04
C THR A 144 21.89 10.44 -6.82
N LYS A 145 22.09 10.57 -8.15
CA LYS A 145 21.27 11.47 -8.97
C LYS A 145 19.81 11.05 -8.98
N ILE A 146 19.52 9.75 -9.12
CA ILE A 146 18.16 9.21 -9.09
C ILE A 146 17.53 9.44 -7.71
N ALA A 147 18.28 9.25 -6.63
CA ALA A 147 17.83 9.48 -5.27
C ALA A 147 17.49 10.96 -5.02
N LYS A 148 18.25 11.91 -5.58
CA LYS A 148 17.89 13.34 -5.55
C LYS A 148 16.59 13.63 -6.29
N VAL A 149 16.34 12.94 -7.42
CA VAL A 149 15.02 13.04 -8.10
C VAL A 149 13.92 12.48 -7.21
N TYR A 150 14.17 11.40 -6.48
CA TYR A 150 13.18 10.83 -5.55
C TYR A 150 12.80 11.83 -4.44
N VAL A 151 13.78 12.48 -3.83
CA VAL A 151 13.53 13.53 -2.80
C VAL A 151 12.67 14.67 -3.38
N GLU A 152 13.04 15.19 -4.55
CA GLU A 152 12.29 16.27 -5.20
C GLU A 152 10.88 15.81 -5.63
N TYR A 153 10.74 14.57 -6.08
CA TYR A 153 9.47 13.95 -6.45
C TYR A 153 8.53 13.87 -5.23
N GLN A 154 9.01 13.37 -4.09
CA GLN A 154 8.21 13.29 -2.85
C GLN A 154 7.82 14.69 -2.35
N ARG A 155 8.73 15.66 -2.41
CA ARG A 155 8.43 17.06 -2.05
C ARG A 155 7.26 17.60 -2.88
N ARG A 156 7.25 17.36 -4.20
CA ARG A 156 6.18 17.80 -5.11
C ARG A 156 4.86 17.08 -4.84
N LEU A 157 4.89 15.78 -4.58
CA LEU A 157 3.70 15.04 -4.18
C LEU A 157 3.12 15.60 -2.88
N TRP A 158 3.97 15.85 -1.90
CA TRP A 158 3.55 16.44 -0.63
C TRP A 158 2.91 17.82 -0.81
N GLU A 159 3.51 18.72 -1.59
CA GLU A 159 2.96 20.04 -1.90
C GLU A 159 1.61 19.97 -2.62
N ALA A 160 1.43 18.98 -3.47
CA ALA A 160 0.17 18.73 -4.19
C ALA A 160 -0.86 17.97 -3.34
N SER A 161 -0.53 17.60 -2.10
CA SER A 161 -1.33 16.65 -1.32
C SER A 161 -1.71 15.41 -2.15
N ALA A 162 -0.71 14.80 -2.79
CA ALA A 162 -0.87 13.65 -3.66
C ALA A 162 0.00 12.48 -3.17
N LEU A 163 -0.45 11.28 -3.43
CA LEU A 163 0.29 10.03 -3.24
C LEU A 163 0.33 9.29 -4.56
N ASP A 164 1.42 8.60 -4.88
CA ASP A 164 1.39 7.61 -5.93
C ASP A 164 0.94 6.24 -5.39
N PHE A 165 0.85 5.25 -6.30
CA PHE A 165 0.33 3.93 -5.94
C PHE A 165 1.22 3.20 -4.91
N HIS A 166 2.55 3.42 -4.93
CA HIS A 166 3.47 2.82 -3.97
C HIS A 166 3.44 3.54 -2.62
N ASP A 167 3.16 4.86 -2.59
CA ASP A 167 3.02 5.63 -1.36
C ASP A 167 1.87 5.14 -0.48
N ILE A 168 0.82 4.58 -1.09
CA ILE A 168 -0.33 4.01 -0.35
C ILE A 168 0.11 2.90 0.61
N ILE A 169 1.17 2.19 0.28
CA ILE A 169 1.71 1.09 1.10
C ILE A 169 2.86 1.59 1.99
N LEU A 170 3.65 2.57 1.51
CA LEU A 170 4.83 3.08 2.19
C LEU A 170 4.46 3.88 3.45
N HIS A 171 3.35 4.63 3.41
CA HIS A 171 2.85 5.46 4.50
C HIS A 171 1.80 4.76 5.34
#